data_e561d6d8f6511ac1a27fb1a3cb9fe25f
#
_entry.id   e561d6d8f6511ac1a27fb1a3cb9fe25f
#
_cell.length_a   1.000
_cell.length_b   1.000
_cell.length_c   1.000
_cell.angle_alpha   90.00
_cell.angle_beta   90.00
_cell.angle_gamma   90.00
#
_symmetry.space_group_name_H-M   'P 1'
#
loop_
_entity.id
_entity.type
_entity.pdbx_description
1 polymer ?
#
loop_
_entity_poly.entity_id
_entity_poly.type
_entity_poly.pdbx_seq_one_letter_code
_entity_poly.pdbx_strand_id
1 'polypeptide(L)'
;VLDRQKIYMIGMPPQTEEDQIEKVVLQDEYGPVNFYLLPFVKPSMVKLITGTDENGNNLSYNDTIHRLIEREQVNIDQRNVLVSHQFYLPMGENAEEIERMDSEIRTVGNIDQVSADILQKFDYAALGHIHKPMKAGGEFYRYCGTPLACSVSEAGQNKGIIMVDIKQKGEITTEVIPLEPLRQIKVIKGDLESVL
;
A
#
# COMPACT_ATOMS: atom_id res chain seq x y z
N VAL A 1 1.23 -14.54 -14.07
CA VAL A 1 1.96 -13.51 -14.85
C VAL A 1 1.42 -13.51 -16.27
N LEU A 2 0.96 -12.35 -16.76
CA LEU A 2 0.63 -12.15 -18.16
C LEU A 2 1.93 -11.82 -18.92
N ASP A 3 2.76 -12.81 -19.12
CA ASP A 3 4.16 -12.70 -19.61
C ASP A 3 4.31 -11.86 -20.88
N ARG A 4 3.38 -12.01 -21.81
CA ARG A 4 3.45 -11.26 -23.08
C ARG A 4 3.23 -9.75 -22.94
N GLN A 5 2.63 -9.31 -21.84
CA GLN A 5 2.26 -7.91 -21.58
C GLN A 5 3.13 -7.27 -20.51
N LYS A 6 4.07 -8.01 -19.90
CA LYS A 6 4.90 -7.58 -18.76
C LYS A 6 4.06 -7.03 -17.59
N ILE A 7 2.89 -7.65 -17.35
CA ILE A 7 2.01 -7.33 -16.23
C ILE A 7 2.26 -8.34 -15.13
N TYR A 8 2.66 -7.87 -13.96
CA TYR A 8 2.87 -8.67 -12.76
C TYR A 8 1.70 -8.44 -11.81
N MET A 9 0.98 -9.51 -11.48
CA MET A 9 -0.19 -9.45 -10.60
C MET A 9 -0.12 -10.60 -9.60
N ILE A 10 -0.13 -10.26 -8.32
CA ILE A 10 -0.06 -11.21 -7.22
C ILE A 10 -1.32 -11.07 -6.37
N GLY A 11 -2.08 -12.15 -6.25
CA GLY A 11 -3.33 -12.21 -5.48
C GLY A 11 -3.23 -12.99 -4.18
N MET A 12 -2.15 -13.78 -4.00
CA MET A 12 -1.95 -14.62 -2.82
C MET A 12 -0.61 -14.30 -2.16
N PRO A 13 -0.57 -14.16 -0.83
CA PRO A 13 0.69 -14.06 -0.09
C PRO A 13 1.42 -15.42 -0.11
N PRO A 14 2.66 -15.49 0.39
CA PRO A 14 3.37 -16.75 0.62
C PRO A 14 2.50 -17.77 1.36
N GLN A 15 2.55 -19.04 0.95
CA GLN A 15 1.69 -20.10 1.49
C GLN A 15 2.48 -21.18 2.27
N THR A 16 3.75 -21.35 1.99
CA THR A 16 4.64 -22.32 2.64
C THR A 16 5.85 -21.61 3.27
N GLU A 17 6.57 -22.33 4.12
CA GLU A 17 7.78 -21.79 4.76
C GLU A 17 8.92 -21.51 3.76
N GLU A 18 8.92 -22.17 2.62
CA GLU A 18 9.89 -21.94 1.55
C GLU A 18 9.52 -20.75 0.66
N ASP A 19 8.24 -20.35 0.65
CA ASP A 19 7.80 -19.22 -0.15
C ASP A 19 8.30 -17.89 0.43
N GLN A 20 8.65 -16.97 -0.46
CA GLN A 20 8.97 -15.58 -0.15
C GLN A 20 7.94 -14.65 -0.77
N ILE A 21 8.00 -13.36 -0.42
CA ILE A 21 7.24 -12.33 -1.11
C ILE A 21 7.70 -12.32 -2.58
N GLU A 22 6.73 -12.33 -3.50
CA GLU A 22 7.06 -12.31 -4.94
C GLU A 22 7.94 -11.12 -5.27
N LYS A 23 9.08 -11.39 -5.87
CA LYS A 23 10.07 -10.38 -6.24
C LYS A 23 10.28 -10.36 -7.74
N VAL A 24 9.99 -9.22 -8.36
CA VAL A 24 10.30 -8.94 -9.76
C VAL A 24 11.52 -8.05 -9.84
N VAL A 25 12.51 -8.45 -10.61
CA VAL A 25 13.72 -7.65 -10.84
C VAL A 25 13.65 -7.06 -12.24
N LEU A 26 13.63 -5.75 -12.33
CA LEU A 26 13.74 -5.02 -13.59
C LEU A 26 15.12 -4.40 -13.70
N GLN A 27 15.59 -4.22 -14.92
CA GLN A 27 16.92 -3.70 -15.21
C GLN A 27 16.82 -2.41 -15.99
N ASP A 28 17.55 -1.39 -15.57
CA ASP A 28 17.73 -0.13 -16.28
C ASP A 28 19.22 0.25 -16.40
N GLU A 29 19.51 1.45 -16.84
CA GLU A 29 20.88 1.97 -16.98
C GLU A 29 21.65 2.13 -15.66
N TYR A 30 20.94 2.22 -14.53
CA TYR A 30 21.53 2.30 -13.18
C TYR A 30 21.65 0.93 -12.48
N GLY A 31 21.29 -0.17 -13.16
CA GLY A 31 21.36 -1.53 -12.63
C GLY A 31 19.98 -2.10 -12.25
N PRO A 32 19.92 -3.11 -11.37
CA PRO A 32 18.69 -3.77 -11.00
C PRO A 32 17.84 -2.92 -10.04
N VAL A 33 16.51 -2.98 -10.22
CA VAL A 33 15.50 -2.53 -9.27
C VAL A 33 14.67 -3.72 -8.84
N ASN A 34 14.61 -3.98 -7.55
CA ASN A 34 13.84 -5.07 -6.96
C ASN A 34 12.44 -4.57 -6.56
N PHE A 35 11.41 -5.15 -7.15
CA PHE A 35 10.02 -4.89 -6.78
C PHE A 35 9.50 -6.05 -5.94
N TYR A 36 9.16 -5.79 -4.69
CA TYR A 36 8.53 -6.75 -3.79
C TYR A 36 7.01 -6.53 -3.83
N LEU A 37 6.27 -7.57 -4.22
CA LEU A 37 4.83 -7.51 -4.44
C LEU A 37 4.10 -8.20 -3.29
N LEU A 38 3.56 -7.43 -2.35
CA LEU A 38 2.85 -7.92 -1.18
C LEU A 38 1.36 -7.61 -1.29
N PRO A 39 0.51 -8.61 -1.61
CA PRO A 39 -0.94 -8.42 -1.65
C PRO A 39 -1.49 -8.17 -0.25
N PHE A 40 -2.81 -7.95 -0.13
CA PHE A 40 -3.45 -7.86 1.17
C PHE A 40 -3.29 -9.18 1.94
N VAL A 41 -2.80 -9.10 3.18
CA VAL A 41 -2.53 -10.24 4.06
C VAL A 41 -3.35 -10.12 5.33
N LYS A 42 -4.10 -11.18 5.66
CA LYS A 42 -4.64 -11.39 7.01
C LYS A 42 -3.71 -12.33 7.78
N PRO A 43 -3.49 -12.14 9.07
CA PRO A 43 -2.62 -13.00 9.88
C PRO A 43 -2.93 -14.49 9.73
N SER A 44 -4.22 -14.85 9.63
CA SER A 44 -4.65 -16.24 9.43
C SER A 44 -4.20 -16.86 8.11
N MET A 45 -3.91 -16.06 7.08
CA MET A 45 -3.50 -16.58 5.76
C MET A 45 -2.05 -17.06 5.75
N VAL A 46 -1.24 -16.56 6.65
CA VAL A 46 0.21 -16.81 6.70
C VAL A 46 0.69 -17.35 8.04
N LYS A 47 -0.25 -17.86 8.86
CA LYS A 47 0.01 -18.40 10.19
C LYS A 47 1.11 -19.47 10.21
N LEU A 48 1.18 -20.33 9.20
CA LEU A 48 2.21 -21.38 9.08
C LEU A 48 3.61 -20.78 8.88
N ILE A 49 3.70 -19.59 8.33
CA ILE A 49 4.95 -18.91 8.00
C ILE A 49 5.41 -17.98 9.13
N THR A 50 4.47 -17.18 9.64
CA THR A 50 4.77 -16.16 10.64
C THR A 50 4.64 -16.65 12.08
N GLY A 51 4.04 -17.83 12.27
CA GLY A 51 3.81 -18.40 13.60
C GLY A 51 2.58 -17.81 14.30
N THR A 52 2.52 -18.05 15.61
CA THR A 52 1.45 -17.62 16.51
C THR A 52 2.01 -16.87 17.72
N ASP A 53 1.12 -16.30 18.52
CA ASP A 53 1.44 -15.79 19.83
C ASP A 53 1.67 -16.95 20.84
N GLU A 54 2.01 -16.62 22.09
CA GLU A 54 2.24 -17.58 23.16
C GLU A 54 1.02 -18.46 23.50
N ASN A 55 -0.18 -18.00 23.14
CA ASN A 55 -1.44 -18.70 23.37
C ASN A 55 -1.92 -19.51 22.14
N GLY A 56 -1.15 -19.51 21.05
CA GLY A 56 -1.50 -20.18 19.80
C GLY A 56 -2.49 -19.41 18.91
N ASN A 57 -2.77 -18.14 19.23
CA ASN A 57 -3.59 -17.26 18.40
C ASN A 57 -2.79 -16.69 17.23
N ASN A 58 -3.50 -16.15 16.23
CA ASN A 58 -2.85 -15.38 15.17
C ASN A 58 -2.11 -14.17 15.76
N LEU A 59 -0.97 -13.86 15.19
CA LEU A 59 -0.27 -12.60 15.47
C LEU A 59 -1.12 -11.38 15.11
N SER A 60 -0.75 -10.21 15.61
CA SER A 60 -1.29 -8.94 15.14
C SER A 60 -0.98 -8.75 13.64
N TYR A 61 -1.72 -7.86 12.96
CA TYR A 61 -1.38 -7.47 11.58
C TYR A 61 0.02 -6.87 11.53
N ASN A 62 0.35 -6.03 12.50
CA ASN A 62 1.68 -5.43 12.62
C ASN A 62 2.78 -6.49 12.64
N ASP A 63 2.72 -7.42 13.60
CA ASP A 63 3.76 -8.43 13.76
C ASP A 63 3.82 -9.38 12.56
N THR A 64 2.66 -9.68 11.97
CA THR A 64 2.57 -10.52 10.78
C THR A 64 3.31 -9.90 9.60
N ILE A 65 3.04 -8.64 9.28
CA ILE A 65 3.64 -7.95 8.14
C ILE A 65 5.13 -7.71 8.39
N HIS A 66 5.52 -7.33 9.61
CA HIS A 66 6.92 -7.18 9.99
C HIS A 66 7.68 -8.49 9.76
N ARG A 67 7.19 -9.62 10.29
CA ARG A 67 7.83 -10.93 10.11
C ARG A 67 7.94 -11.34 8.65
N LEU A 68 6.89 -11.10 7.84
CA LEU A 68 6.94 -11.40 6.41
C LEU A 68 8.04 -10.60 5.70
N ILE A 69 8.12 -9.29 5.94
CA ILE A 69 9.12 -8.43 5.29
C ILE A 69 10.53 -8.71 5.83
N GLU A 70 10.68 -9.00 7.11
CA GLU A 70 11.98 -9.32 7.71
C GLU A 70 12.59 -10.61 7.14
N ARG A 71 11.77 -11.60 6.83
CA ARG A 71 12.22 -12.85 6.19
C ARG A 71 12.90 -12.63 4.84
N GLU A 72 12.51 -11.58 4.11
CA GLU A 72 13.07 -11.27 2.79
C GLU A 72 14.53 -10.86 2.82
N GLN A 73 15.07 -10.50 4.00
CA GLN A 73 16.45 -10.03 4.18
C GLN A 73 16.82 -8.99 3.10
N VAL A 74 15.95 -7.99 2.93
CA VAL A 74 16.08 -6.95 1.91
C VAL A 74 17.48 -6.32 1.99
N ASN A 75 18.23 -6.41 0.91
CA ASN A 75 19.53 -5.76 0.82
C ASN A 75 19.33 -4.25 0.60
N ILE A 76 19.55 -3.48 1.66
CA ILE A 76 19.32 -2.04 1.67
C ILE A 76 20.28 -1.25 0.76
N ASP A 77 21.39 -1.86 0.31
CA ASP A 77 22.33 -1.23 -0.63
C ASP A 77 21.83 -1.29 -2.09
N GLN A 78 20.79 -2.08 -2.35
CA GLN A 78 20.14 -2.18 -3.65
C GLN A 78 18.93 -1.26 -3.74
N ARG A 79 18.49 -0.97 -4.97
CA ARG A 79 17.25 -0.23 -5.21
C ARG A 79 16.06 -1.18 -4.99
N ASN A 80 15.24 -0.87 -3.98
CA ASN A 80 14.13 -1.70 -3.55
C ASN A 80 12.84 -0.91 -3.53
N VAL A 81 11.81 -1.43 -4.16
CA VAL A 81 10.45 -0.89 -4.18
C VAL A 81 9.50 -1.91 -3.57
N LEU A 82 8.70 -1.49 -2.60
CA LEU A 82 7.59 -2.28 -2.10
C LEU A 82 6.29 -1.85 -2.81
N VAL A 83 5.55 -2.81 -3.32
CA VAL A 83 4.17 -2.63 -3.78
C VAL A 83 3.28 -3.41 -2.83
N SER A 84 2.49 -2.73 -2.01
CA SER A 84 1.75 -3.37 -0.93
C SER A 84 0.34 -2.84 -0.77
N HIS A 85 -0.57 -3.73 -0.29
CA HIS A 85 -1.97 -3.37 -0.05
C HIS A 85 -2.32 -3.59 1.43
N GLN A 86 -1.73 -2.76 2.32
CA GLN A 86 -1.94 -2.81 3.77
C GLN A 86 -2.21 -1.41 4.32
N PHE A 87 -2.74 -1.35 5.54
CA PHE A 87 -2.95 -0.08 6.23
C PHE A 87 -1.72 0.30 7.06
N TYR A 88 -0.77 1.01 6.43
CA TYR A 88 0.43 1.51 7.11
C TYR A 88 0.18 2.87 7.76
N LEU A 89 0.59 3.00 9.01
CA LEU A 89 0.53 4.24 9.77
C LEU A 89 1.91 4.70 10.19
N PRO A 90 2.18 6.02 10.15
CA PRO A 90 3.35 6.59 10.80
C PRO A 90 3.39 6.22 12.28
N MET A 91 4.59 6.05 12.82
CA MET A 91 4.77 5.76 14.24
C MET A 91 4.21 6.92 15.09
N GLY A 92 3.34 6.59 16.03
CA GLY A 92 2.74 7.55 16.95
C GLY A 92 1.46 8.24 16.43
N GLU A 93 1.07 7.99 15.18
CA GLU A 93 -0.24 8.42 14.70
C GLU A 93 -1.34 7.45 15.14
N ASN A 94 -2.53 8.01 15.43
CA ASN A 94 -3.70 7.23 15.80
C ASN A 94 -4.53 6.92 14.56
N ALA A 95 -4.83 5.63 14.35
CA ALA A 95 -5.67 5.18 13.24
C ALA A 95 -7.07 5.82 13.22
N GLU A 96 -7.57 6.24 14.39
CA GLU A 96 -8.88 6.92 14.51
C GLU A 96 -8.86 8.34 13.93
N GLU A 97 -7.70 8.97 13.84
CA GLU A 97 -7.53 10.33 13.31
C GLU A 97 -7.41 10.33 11.78
N ILE A 98 -7.18 9.17 11.16
CA ILE A 98 -7.11 9.07 9.72
C ILE A 98 -8.50 8.98 9.12
N GLU A 99 -8.83 9.97 8.30
CA GLU A 99 -10.07 10.00 7.56
C GLU A 99 -10.10 8.86 6.52
N ARG A 100 -10.89 7.84 6.80
CA ARG A 100 -11.11 6.71 5.90
C ARG A 100 -12.43 6.87 5.14
N MET A 101 -12.38 6.52 3.86
CA MET A 101 -13.53 6.66 2.97
C MET A 101 -14.54 5.52 3.18
N ASP A 102 -15.82 5.77 2.87
CA ASP A 102 -16.89 4.78 3.05
C ASP A 102 -16.72 3.54 2.14
N SER A 103 -15.98 3.69 1.06
CA SER A 103 -15.64 2.59 0.15
C SER A 103 -14.48 1.70 0.62
N GLU A 104 -13.76 2.11 1.67
CA GLU A 104 -12.66 1.32 2.22
C GLU A 104 -13.16 0.22 3.15
N ILE A 105 -12.52 -0.95 3.06
CA ILE A 105 -12.77 -2.02 4.03
C ILE A 105 -12.17 -1.61 5.37
N ARG A 106 -13.01 -1.55 6.40
CA ARG A 106 -12.60 -1.23 7.76
C ARG A 106 -12.67 -2.45 8.64
N THR A 107 -11.62 -2.69 9.39
CA THR A 107 -11.63 -3.72 10.43
C THR A 107 -12.05 -3.08 11.75
N VAL A 108 -12.90 -3.77 12.51
CA VAL A 108 -13.38 -3.27 13.81
C VAL A 108 -12.18 -3.02 14.73
N GLY A 109 -12.11 -1.82 15.32
CA GLY A 109 -11.01 -1.43 16.19
C GLY A 109 -9.68 -1.13 15.48
N ASN A 110 -9.69 -0.94 14.15
CA ASN A 110 -8.49 -0.66 13.36
C ASN A 110 -7.32 -1.65 13.63
N ILE A 111 -7.64 -2.91 13.90
CA ILE A 111 -6.66 -3.94 14.23
C ILE A 111 -5.78 -4.34 13.03
N ASP A 112 -6.10 -3.87 11.82
CA ASP A 112 -5.39 -4.10 10.57
C ASP A 112 -4.26 -3.08 10.31
N GLN A 113 -3.99 -2.18 11.27
CA GLN A 113 -2.90 -1.22 11.14
C GLN A 113 -1.53 -1.89 11.26
N VAL A 114 -0.59 -1.38 10.46
CA VAL A 114 0.82 -1.79 10.45
C VAL A 114 1.68 -0.54 10.65
N SER A 115 2.69 -0.62 11.52
CA SER A 115 3.64 0.47 11.69
C SER A 115 4.46 0.68 10.42
N ALA A 116 4.57 1.94 9.99
CA ALA A 116 5.27 2.29 8.76
C ALA A 116 6.81 2.24 8.87
N ASP A 117 7.37 1.97 10.05
CA ASP A 117 8.83 1.87 10.24
C ASP A 117 9.45 0.74 9.41
N ILE A 118 8.72 -0.36 9.17
CA ILE A 118 9.17 -1.46 8.32
C ILE A 118 9.44 -1.01 6.86
N LEU A 119 8.80 0.07 6.41
CA LEU A 119 8.98 0.61 5.07
C LEU A 119 10.37 1.21 4.84
N GLN A 120 11.11 1.52 5.91
CA GLN A 120 12.49 2.06 5.83
C GLN A 120 13.48 1.11 5.15
N LYS A 121 13.13 -0.16 4.97
CA LYS A 121 13.91 -1.12 4.19
C LYS A 121 13.86 -0.89 2.68
N PHE A 122 12.94 -0.02 2.22
CA PHE A 122 12.68 0.23 0.81
C PHE A 122 12.97 1.70 0.46
N ASP A 123 13.39 1.93 -0.78
CA ASP A 123 13.61 3.28 -1.31
C ASP A 123 12.28 3.97 -1.61
N TYR A 124 11.31 3.20 -2.09
CA TYR A 124 9.96 3.65 -2.36
C TYR A 124 8.93 2.59 -1.96
N ALA A 125 7.80 3.02 -1.42
CA ALA A 125 6.66 2.15 -1.18
C ALA A 125 5.41 2.70 -1.88
N ALA A 126 4.93 1.94 -2.88
CA ALA A 126 3.65 2.17 -3.56
C ALA A 126 2.55 1.44 -2.79
N LEU A 127 1.72 2.20 -2.09
CA LEU A 127 0.74 1.67 -1.14
C LEU A 127 -0.68 1.77 -1.70
N GLY A 128 -1.44 0.69 -1.59
CA GLY A 128 -2.88 0.62 -1.79
C GLY A 128 -3.61 0.42 -0.46
N HIS A 129 -4.91 0.34 -0.46
CA HIS A 129 -5.85 0.19 0.64
C HIS A 129 -6.54 1.51 1.03
N ILE A 130 -5.81 2.60 1.22
CA ILE A 130 -6.37 3.91 1.53
C ILE A 130 -6.71 4.65 0.24
N HIS A 131 -7.95 5.12 0.14
CA HIS A 131 -8.48 5.76 -1.06
C HIS A 131 -8.13 7.25 -1.18
N LYS A 132 -7.69 7.86 -0.08
CA LYS A 132 -7.21 9.25 -0.03
C LYS A 132 -5.70 9.29 -0.29
N PRO A 133 -5.20 10.20 -1.15
CA PRO A 133 -3.77 10.41 -1.28
C PRO A 133 -3.14 10.85 0.04
N MET A 134 -2.14 10.11 0.52
CA MET A 134 -1.42 10.45 1.76
C MET A 134 -0.02 9.84 1.81
N LYS A 135 0.80 10.34 2.73
CA LYS A 135 2.11 9.79 3.07
C LYS A 135 2.01 8.88 4.29
N ALA A 136 2.74 7.79 4.29
CA ALA A 136 2.81 6.85 5.41
C ALA A 136 4.17 6.99 6.13
N GLY A 137 4.39 8.07 6.86
CA GLY A 137 5.57 8.28 7.68
C GLY A 137 6.86 8.67 6.94
N GLY A 138 6.85 8.79 5.63
CA GLY A 138 8.00 9.19 4.83
C GLY A 138 7.61 9.84 3.51
N GLU A 139 8.54 10.58 2.91
CA GLU A 139 8.30 11.26 1.63
C GLU A 139 8.00 10.26 0.50
N PHE A 140 8.66 9.11 0.53
CA PHE A 140 8.61 8.10 -0.53
C PHE A 140 7.72 6.90 -0.20
N TYR A 141 6.94 6.93 0.89
CA TYR A 141 5.97 5.89 1.25
C TYR A 141 4.57 6.46 1.05
N ARG A 142 3.93 6.10 -0.09
CA ARG A 142 2.82 6.87 -0.63
C ARG A 142 1.60 6.01 -0.94
N TYR A 143 0.46 6.46 -0.44
CA TYR A 143 -0.84 6.11 -1.00
C TYR A 143 -1.17 7.12 -2.09
N CYS A 144 -1.36 6.69 -3.34
CA CYS A 144 -1.84 7.58 -4.40
C CYS A 144 -3.36 7.78 -4.32
N GLY A 145 -4.04 6.94 -3.56
CA GLY A 145 -5.50 6.89 -3.50
C GLY A 145 -6.09 6.13 -4.69
N THR A 146 -7.40 6.23 -4.86
CA THR A 146 -8.10 5.67 -6.02
C THR A 146 -8.03 6.62 -7.21
N PRO A 147 -7.97 6.11 -8.45
CA PRO A 147 -7.92 6.96 -9.65
C PRO A 147 -9.21 7.75 -9.90
N LEU A 148 -10.32 7.26 -9.36
CA LEU A 148 -11.65 7.89 -9.43
C LEU A 148 -12.29 7.82 -8.04
N ALA A 149 -13.25 8.71 -7.78
CA ALA A 149 -14.06 8.62 -6.56
C ALA A 149 -14.93 7.35 -6.61
N CYS A 150 -14.79 6.49 -5.61
CA CYS A 150 -15.53 5.23 -5.46
C CYS A 150 -16.74 5.35 -4.55
N SER A 151 -16.87 6.46 -3.81
CA SER A 151 -17.96 6.72 -2.87
C SER A 151 -18.27 8.21 -2.80
N VAL A 152 -19.42 8.53 -2.20
CA VAL A 152 -19.83 9.92 -1.98
C VAL A 152 -18.90 10.64 -1.01
N SER A 153 -18.31 9.93 -0.05
CA SER A 153 -17.32 10.50 0.88
C SER A 153 -16.03 10.96 0.19
N GLU A 154 -15.78 10.50 -1.02
CA GLU A 154 -14.64 10.92 -1.85
C GLU A 154 -14.95 12.12 -2.77
N ALA A 155 -16.18 12.65 -2.71
CA ALA A 155 -16.57 13.80 -3.52
C ALA A 155 -15.69 15.02 -3.20
N GLY A 156 -15.18 15.65 -4.26
CA GLY A 156 -14.30 16.83 -4.14
C GLY A 156 -12.83 16.52 -3.85
N GLN A 157 -12.44 15.24 -3.74
CA GLN A 157 -11.02 14.89 -3.67
C GLN A 157 -10.33 15.05 -5.03
N ASN A 158 -9.11 15.59 -5.02
CA ASN A 158 -8.25 15.61 -6.18
C ASN A 158 -7.62 14.23 -6.37
N LYS A 159 -8.06 13.51 -7.39
CA LYS A 159 -7.53 12.20 -7.73
C LYS A 159 -6.35 12.33 -8.68
N GLY A 160 -5.42 11.38 -8.58
CA GLY A 160 -4.20 11.40 -9.40
C GLY A 160 -3.44 10.10 -9.32
N ILE A 161 -2.37 10.05 -10.09
CA ILE A 161 -1.34 9.01 -9.98
C ILE A 161 -0.03 9.66 -9.54
N ILE A 162 0.84 8.87 -8.95
CA ILE A 162 2.18 9.32 -8.58
C ILE A 162 3.16 8.73 -9.59
N MET A 163 3.77 9.59 -10.39
CA MET A 163 4.92 9.23 -11.20
C MET A 163 6.15 9.23 -10.31
N VAL A 164 6.93 8.15 -10.38
CA VAL A 164 8.14 7.97 -9.57
C VAL A 164 9.31 7.73 -10.51
N ASP A 165 10.33 8.56 -10.41
CA ASP A 165 11.60 8.38 -11.11
C ASP A 165 12.66 7.95 -10.11
N ILE A 166 13.20 6.74 -10.30
CA ILE A 166 14.23 6.14 -9.46
C ILE A 166 15.49 5.98 -10.31
N LYS A 167 16.48 6.82 -10.05
CA LYS A 167 17.78 6.76 -10.70
C LYS A 167 18.77 5.90 -9.90
N GLN A 168 19.89 6.46 -9.49
CA GLN A 168 20.82 5.75 -8.62
C GLN A 168 20.20 5.51 -7.22
N LYS A 169 20.78 4.62 -6.45
CA LYS A 169 20.39 4.36 -5.06
C LYS A 169 20.31 5.67 -4.27
N GLY A 170 19.14 5.93 -3.68
CA GLY A 170 18.86 7.14 -2.91
C GLY A 170 18.44 8.37 -3.74
N GLU A 171 18.45 8.28 -5.08
CA GLU A 171 18.02 9.37 -5.96
C GLU A 171 16.62 9.09 -6.50
N ILE A 172 15.60 9.65 -5.83
CA ILE A 172 14.19 9.44 -6.13
C ILE A 172 13.49 10.79 -6.24
N THR A 173 12.68 10.93 -7.27
CA THR A 173 11.75 12.06 -7.40
C THR A 173 10.34 11.56 -7.63
N THR A 174 9.37 12.34 -7.17
CA THR A 174 7.95 12.01 -7.32
C THR A 174 7.18 13.21 -7.82
N GLU A 175 6.26 12.97 -8.76
CA GLU A 175 5.36 13.96 -9.29
C GLU A 175 3.92 13.43 -9.24
N VAL A 176 2.98 14.26 -8.79
CA VAL A 176 1.56 13.92 -8.81
C VAL A 176 0.97 14.39 -10.13
N ILE A 177 0.48 13.45 -10.92
CA ILE A 177 -0.23 13.72 -12.17
C ILE A 177 -1.72 13.66 -11.87
N PRO A 178 -2.44 14.81 -11.93
CA PRO A 178 -3.87 14.82 -11.64
C PRO A 178 -4.66 14.05 -12.71
N LEU A 179 -5.71 13.37 -12.27
CA LEU A 179 -6.66 12.68 -13.14
C LEU A 179 -7.98 13.43 -13.14
N GLU A 180 -8.43 13.82 -14.34
CA GLU A 180 -9.73 14.45 -14.53
C GLU A 180 -10.77 13.37 -14.91
N PRO A 181 -11.78 13.12 -14.06
CA PRO A 181 -12.80 12.14 -14.37
C PRO A 181 -13.77 12.71 -15.43
N LEU A 182 -14.26 11.85 -16.33
CA LEU A 182 -15.32 12.22 -17.30
C LEU A 182 -16.59 12.72 -16.59
N ARG A 183 -16.87 12.23 -15.38
CA ARG A 183 -17.99 12.63 -14.53
C ARG A 183 -17.52 12.72 -13.10
N GLN A 184 -17.84 13.83 -12.45
CA GLN A 184 -17.52 14.07 -11.05
C GLN A 184 -18.67 13.66 -10.15
N ILE A 185 -18.36 13.11 -8.98
CA ILE A 185 -19.33 12.96 -7.90
C ILE A 185 -19.42 14.29 -7.17
N LYS A 186 -20.64 14.84 -7.05
CA LYS A 186 -20.92 16.08 -6.32
C LYS A 186 -21.98 15.81 -5.26
N VAL A 187 -21.79 16.38 -4.09
CA VAL A 187 -22.78 16.41 -3.03
C VAL A 187 -23.49 17.75 -3.11
N ILE A 188 -24.80 17.71 -3.39
CA ILE A 188 -25.66 18.88 -3.41
C ILE A 188 -26.56 18.78 -2.18
N LYS A 189 -26.63 19.84 -1.38
CA LYS A 189 -27.49 19.92 -0.19
C LYS A 189 -28.44 21.09 -0.36
N GLY A 190 -29.74 20.84 -0.17
CA GLY A 190 -30.79 21.84 -0.26
C GLY A 190 -32.19 21.21 -0.13
N ASP A 191 -33.20 22.02 -0.21
CA ASP A 191 -34.57 21.53 -0.43
C ASP A 191 -34.74 21.05 -1.88
N LEU A 192 -35.83 20.33 -2.14
CA LEU A 192 -36.05 19.70 -3.46
C LEU A 192 -36.11 20.74 -4.59
N GLU A 193 -36.65 21.93 -4.35
CA GLU A 193 -36.75 23.00 -5.35
C GLU A 193 -35.40 23.64 -5.67
N SER A 194 -34.47 23.64 -4.71
CA SER A 194 -33.11 24.18 -4.90
C SER A 194 -32.13 23.19 -5.53
N VAL A 195 -32.45 21.89 -5.51
CA VAL A 195 -31.55 20.82 -5.98
C VAL A 195 -31.90 20.35 -7.38
N LEU A 196 -33.16 20.55 -7.81
CA LEU A 196 -33.66 20.29 -9.17
C LEU A 196 -33.52 21.50 -10.07
#